data_a1784d68cd9a736f8150f06fc950500d
#
_entry.id   a1784d68cd9a736f8150f06fc950500d
#
_cell.length_a   1.000
_cell.length_b   1.000
_cell.length_c   1.000
_cell.angle_alpha   90.00
_cell.angle_beta   90.00
_cell.angle_gamma   90.00
#
_symmetry.space_group_name_H-M   'P 1'
#
loop_
_entity.id
_entity.type
_entity.pdbx_description
1 polymer ?
#
loop_
_entity_poly.entity_id
_entity_poly.type
_entity_poly.pdbx_seq_one_letter_code
_entity_poly.pdbx_strand_id
1 'polypeptide(L)'
;MKTRPLLPVVVMLGLAAVLVAGEFAGAKPKSAASPADRLVVRPAADLTWTDLDPKGAPGVKVATLWGDQTKGAYGAFFKLPAGFAVPLHTHTHDIKVVIVSGTYIQVPEGKPEFRIGPGSYFLQPGGNYRHTTACDAASDCVFFAESNGKFDLHVVDAGKAPAKN
;
A
#
# COMPACT_ATOMS: atom_id res chain seq x y z
N MET A 1 22.62 71.76 71.64
CA MET A 1 21.75 70.82 70.89
C MET A 1 22.60 69.94 69.99
N LYS A 2 22.74 68.62 70.38
CA LYS A 2 23.56 67.65 69.66
C LYS A 2 22.66 66.75 68.80
N THR A 3 22.70 66.88 67.51
CA THR A 3 22.02 66.05 66.59
C THR A 3 22.82 64.77 66.34
N ARG A 4 22.23 63.62 66.57
CA ARG A 4 22.77 62.28 66.27
C ARG A 4 22.44 61.93 64.84
N PRO A 5 23.33 61.36 64.07
CA PRO A 5 23.01 60.80 62.75
C PRO A 5 22.43 59.41 62.91
N LEU A 6 21.34 59.16 62.16
CA LEU A 6 20.75 57.81 61.92
C LEU A 6 21.56 57.05 60.86
N LEU A 7 22.03 55.87 61.27
CA LEU A 7 22.60 54.93 60.32
C LEU A 7 21.49 54.20 59.54
N PRO A 8 21.62 54.02 58.20
CA PRO A 8 20.67 53.20 57.52
C PRO A 8 21.03 51.71 57.68
N VAL A 9 20.06 50.92 58.06
CA VAL A 9 20.15 49.45 58.07
C VAL A 9 20.01 48.95 56.62
N VAL A 10 21.06 48.37 56.05
CA VAL A 10 21.05 47.71 54.80
C VAL A 10 20.61 46.26 55.02
N VAL A 11 19.38 45.96 54.63
CA VAL A 11 18.86 44.57 54.57
C VAL A 11 19.34 43.92 53.30
N MET A 12 20.31 43.00 53.40
CA MET A 12 20.73 42.14 52.30
C MET A 12 19.73 40.99 52.18
N LEU A 13 18.86 41.05 51.17
CA LEU A 13 18.07 39.89 50.74
C LEU A 13 18.99 38.94 49.93
N GLY A 14 19.36 37.85 50.55
CA GLY A 14 20.08 36.76 49.88
C GLY A 14 19.11 36.02 48.94
N LEU A 15 19.32 36.17 47.61
CA LEU A 15 18.63 35.41 46.58
C LEU A 15 19.29 34.04 46.49
N ALA A 16 18.70 33.01 47.09
CA ALA A 16 19.15 31.63 46.90
C ALA A 16 18.67 31.15 45.53
N ALA A 17 19.56 31.12 44.51
CA ALA A 17 19.29 30.49 43.24
C ALA A 17 19.36 28.97 43.39
N VAL A 18 18.21 28.31 43.39
CA VAL A 18 18.12 26.85 43.31
C VAL A 18 18.38 26.46 41.84
N LEU A 19 19.57 25.99 41.54
CA LEU A 19 19.90 25.36 40.29
C LEU A 19 19.28 23.94 40.26
N VAL A 20 18.08 23.82 39.68
CA VAL A 20 17.54 22.51 39.32
C VAL A 20 18.27 22.05 38.08
N ALA A 21 19.28 21.19 38.24
CA ALA A 21 19.90 20.46 37.16
C ALA A 21 18.90 19.40 36.69
N GLY A 22 18.06 19.78 35.71
CA GLY A 22 17.24 18.82 34.97
C GLY A 22 18.16 17.98 34.11
N GLU A 23 18.37 16.72 34.48
CA GLU A 23 18.97 15.72 33.57
C GLU A 23 18.00 15.50 32.41
N PHE A 24 18.23 16.20 31.29
CA PHE A 24 17.66 15.81 30.01
C PHE A 24 18.32 14.48 29.62
N ALA A 25 17.65 13.37 29.96
CA ALA A 25 17.95 12.08 29.40
C ALA A 25 17.69 12.19 27.88
N GLY A 26 18.72 12.59 27.14
CA GLY A 26 18.68 12.63 25.68
C GLY A 26 18.42 11.23 25.16
N ALA A 27 17.20 10.99 24.66
CA ALA A 27 16.92 9.77 23.93
C ALA A 27 17.96 9.67 22.81
N LYS A 28 18.81 8.62 22.85
CA LYS A 28 19.75 8.33 21.77
C LYS A 28 18.97 8.29 20.46
N PRO A 29 19.34 9.06 19.43
CA PRO A 29 18.68 8.98 18.14
C PRO A 29 18.78 7.52 17.69
N LYS A 30 17.62 6.91 17.39
CA LYS A 30 17.55 5.56 16.84
C LYS A 30 18.35 5.61 15.53
N SER A 31 19.49 4.91 15.49
CA SER A 31 20.35 4.88 14.30
C SER A 31 19.49 4.55 13.09
N ALA A 32 19.51 5.41 12.07
CA ALA A 32 18.87 5.08 10.82
C ALA A 32 19.51 3.81 10.26
N ALA A 33 18.69 2.83 9.87
CA ALA A 33 19.18 1.59 9.28
C ALA A 33 20.09 1.91 8.06
N SER A 34 21.18 1.19 7.93
CA SER A 34 22.06 1.29 6.77
C SER A 34 21.25 1.04 5.48
N PRO A 35 21.59 1.66 4.33
CA PRO A 35 20.98 1.32 3.05
C PRO A 35 21.02 -0.19 2.75
N ALA A 36 22.09 -0.91 3.13
CA ALA A 36 22.20 -2.36 2.98
C ALA A 36 21.16 -3.13 3.82
N ASP A 37 20.79 -2.61 5.01
CA ASP A 37 19.80 -3.23 5.88
C ASP A 37 18.36 -3.06 5.36
N ARG A 38 18.17 -2.28 4.29
CA ARG A 38 16.88 -2.05 3.62
C ARG A 38 16.70 -2.88 2.35
N LEU A 39 17.75 -3.59 1.91
CA LEU A 39 17.65 -4.49 0.76
C LEU A 39 16.70 -5.66 1.11
N VAL A 40 15.66 -5.81 0.31
CA VAL A 40 14.73 -6.95 0.38
C VAL A 40 14.81 -7.72 -0.92
N VAL A 41 15.18 -8.99 -0.84
CA VAL A 41 15.21 -9.91 -1.97
C VAL A 41 14.15 -10.98 -1.75
N ARG A 42 13.34 -11.24 -2.76
CA ARG A 42 12.34 -12.32 -2.79
C ARG A 42 12.55 -13.17 -4.03
N PRO A 43 13.38 -14.21 -3.97
CA PRO A 43 13.53 -15.15 -5.08
C PRO A 43 12.19 -15.76 -5.47
N ALA A 44 11.98 -16.04 -6.74
CA ALA A 44 10.73 -16.62 -7.22
C ALA A 44 10.38 -17.95 -6.54
N ALA A 45 11.40 -18.75 -6.18
CA ALA A 45 11.25 -20.02 -5.47
C ALA A 45 10.75 -19.86 -4.02
N ASP A 46 10.97 -18.68 -3.42
CA ASP A 46 10.60 -18.40 -2.02
C ASP A 46 9.24 -17.70 -1.91
N LEU A 47 8.55 -17.48 -3.02
CA LEU A 47 7.23 -16.85 -3.01
C LEU A 47 6.20 -17.78 -2.37
N THR A 48 5.54 -17.29 -1.35
CA THR A 48 4.43 -18.00 -0.71
C THR A 48 3.12 -17.65 -1.41
N TRP A 49 2.58 -18.60 -2.17
CA TRP A 49 1.31 -18.47 -2.87
C TRP A 49 0.15 -18.94 -2.00
N THR A 50 -0.86 -18.08 -1.86
CA THR A 50 -2.12 -18.40 -1.16
C THR A 50 -3.30 -18.22 -2.11
N ASP A 51 -4.42 -18.86 -1.82
CA ASP A 51 -5.66 -18.60 -2.56
C ASP A 51 -6.12 -17.16 -2.32
N LEU A 52 -6.48 -16.45 -3.40
CA LEU A 52 -7.04 -15.10 -3.29
C LEU A 52 -8.45 -15.16 -2.69
N ASP A 53 -9.30 -15.97 -3.28
CA ASP A 53 -10.66 -16.29 -2.83
C ASP A 53 -11.02 -17.70 -3.28
N PRO A 54 -10.90 -18.70 -2.40
CA PRO A 54 -11.16 -20.10 -2.76
C PRO A 54 -12.56 -20.40 -3.28
N LYS A 55 -13.54 -19.55 -2.91
CA LYS A 55 -14.95 -19.75 -3.27
C LYS A 55 -15.36 -18.95 -4.50
N GLY A 56 -15.00 -17.66 -4.53
CA GLY A 56 -15.40 -16.76 -5.61
C GLY A 56 -14.46 -16.77 -6.82
N ALA A 57 -13.18 -17.15 -6.61
CA ALA A 57 -12.16 -17.19 -7.65
C ALA A 57 -11.25 -18.43 -7.52
N PRO A 58 -11.79 -19.64 -7.71
CA PRO A 58 -11.04 -20.88 -7.49
C PRO A 58 -9.82 -20.95 -8.38
N GLY A 59 -8.67 -21.30 -7.78
CA GLY A 59 -7.38 -21.42 -8.46
C GLY A 59 -6.61 -20.10 -8.65
N VAL A 60 -7.23 -18.95 -8.41
CA VAL A 60 -6.53 -17.67 -8.41
C VAL A 60 -5.66 -17.57 -7.17
N LYS A 61 -4.36 -17.30 -7.37
CA LYS A 61 -3.37 -17.20 -6.30
C LYS A 61 -2.80 -15.79 -6.18
N VAL A 62 -2.35 -15.46 -4.97
CA VAL A 62 -1.64 -14.23 -4.66
C VAL A 62 -0.39 -14.53 -3.85
N ALA A 63 0.72 -13.84 -4.16
CA ALA A 63 1.96 -13.86 -3.38
C ALA A 63 2.32 -12.41 -3.01
N THR A 64 2.03 -12.02 -1.78
CA THR A 64 2.27 -10.65 -1.29
C THR A 64 3.76 -10.42 -1.11
N LEU A 65 4.27 -9.34 -1.68
CA LEU A 65 5.67 -8.91 -1.58
C LEU A 65 5.85 -7.86 -0.46
N TRP A 66 4.91 -6.93 -0.36
CA TRP A 66 4.86 -5.91 0.68
C TRP A 66 3.42 -5.45 0.91
N GLY A 67 3.17 -4.88 2.10
CA GLY A 67 1.83 -4.43 2.48
C GLY A 67 0.87 -5.58 2.79
N ASP A 68 -0.42 -5.31 2.65
CA ASP A 68 -1.50 -6.30 2.86
C ASP A 68 -2.68 -5.92 1.96
N GLN A 69 -2.86 -6.66 0.87
CA GLN A 69 -3.92 -6.40 -0.12
C GLN A 69 -5.33 -6.47 0.47
N THR A 70 -5.52 -7.07 1.63
CA THR A 70 -6.84 -7.13 2.27
C THR A 70 -7.17 -5.89 3.11
N LYS A 71 -6.16 -5.07 3.43
CA LYS A 71 -6.29 -3.94 4.37
C LYS A 71 -5.93 -2.58 3.78
N GLY A 72 -4.98 -2.53 2.87
CA GLY A 72 -4.49 -1.24 2.36
C GLY A 72 -3.52 -1.39 1.20
N ALA A 73 -2.58 -0.45 1.10
CA ALA A 73 -1.57 -0.44 0.04
C ALA A 73 -0.75 -1.73 0.02
N TYR A 74 -0.46 -2.21 -1.17
CA TYR A 74 0.22 -3.49 -1.39
C TYR A 74 1.02 -3.52 -2.69
N GLY A 75 1.96 -4.48 -2.77
CA GLY A 75 2.54 -4.99 -3.99
C GLY A 75 2.57 -6.52 -3.92
N ALA A 76 2.04 -7.18 -4.93
CA ALA A 76 1.88 -8.62 -4.96
C ALA A 76 1.96 -9.19 -6.37
N PHE A 77 2.37 -10.45 -6.49
CA PHE A 77 2.11 -11.22 -7.69
C PHE A 77 0.74 -11.89 -7.59
N PHE A 78 0.03 -11.88 -8.70
CA PHE A 78 -1.20 -12.63 -8.90
C PHE A 78 -0.98 -13.69 -9.98
N LYS A 79 -1.67 -14.82 -9.83
CA LYS A 79 -1.70 -15.88 -10.83
C LYS A 79 -3.14 -16.24 -11.13
N LEU A 80 -3.54 -16.11 -12.39
CA LEU A 80 -4.81 -16.60 -12.92
C LEU A 80 -4.57 -17.91 -13.65
N PRO A 81 -5.36 -18.96 -13.42
CA PRO A 81 -5.30 -20.17 -14.25
C PRO A 81 -5.58 -19.87 -15.73
N ALA A 82 -5.02 -20.69 -16.61
CA ALA A 82 -5.34 -20.66 -18.03
C ALA A 82 -6.85 -20.74 -18.27
N GLY A 83 -7.39 -19.83 -19.09
CA GLY A 83 -8.80 -19.73 -19.41
C GLY A 83 -9.68 -19.13 -18.29
N PHE A 84 -9.11 -18.72 -17.15
CA PHE A 84 -9.88 -18.08 -16.10
C PHE A 84 -10.43 -16.73 -16.57
N ALA A 85 -11.69 -16.44 -16.27
CA ALA A 85 -12.34 -15.19 -16.65
C ALA A 85 -13.07 -14.55 -15.46
N VAL A 86 -12.94 -13.25 -15.36
CA VAL A 86 -13.64 -12.41 -14.38
C VAL A 86 -14.76 -11.66 -15.10
N PRO A 87 -16.02 -11.74 -14.64
CA PRO A 87 -17.14 -11.02 -15.24
C PRO A 87 -16.96 -9.50 -15.15
N LEU A 88 -17.86 -8.76 -15.73
CA LEU A 88 -17.85 -7.29 -15.69
C LEU A 88 -17.80 -6.81 -14.24
N HIS A 89 -16.77 -6.00 -13.92
CA HIS A 89 -16.50 -5.54 -12.56
C HIS A 89 -15.82 -4.17 -12.53
N THR A 90 -15.67 -3.65 -11.33
CA THR A 90 -14.90 -2.44 -11.00
C THR A 90 -13.99 -2.71 -9.80
N HIS A 91 -13.02 -1.82 -9.57
CA HIS A 91 -12.20 -1.75 -8.36
C HIS A 91 -12.34 -0.38 -7.72
N THR A 92 -12.20 -0.28 -6.40
CA THR A 92 -12.24 1.03 -5.71
C THR A 92 -11.02 1.88 -6.03
N HIS A 93 -9.85 1.26 -6.09
CA HIS A 93 -8.56 1.96 -6.24
C HIS A 93 -7.90 1.63 -7.58
N ASP A 94 -7.08 2.57 -8.05
CA ASP A 94 -6.20 2.33 -9.20
C ASP A 94 -5.24 1.18 -8.90
N ILE A 95 -5.02 0.32 -9.90
CA ILE A 95 -4.07 -0.80 -9.82
C ILE A 95 -3.09 -0.66 -10.98
N LYS A 96 -1.80 -0.62 -10.68
CA LYS A 96 -0.73 -0.67 -11.67
C LYS A 96 -0.33 -2.11 -11.88
N VAL A 97 -0.25 -2.53 -13.13
CA VAL A 97 -0.05 -3.93 -13.50
C VAL A 97 1.11 -4.08 -14.46
N VAL A 98 1.98 -5.07 -14.19
CA VAL A 98 3.03 -5.52 -15.10
C VAL A 98 2.85 -7.01 -15.37
N ILE A 99 2.73 -7.40 -16.63
CA ILE A 99 2.58 -8.81 -17.00
C ILE A 99 3.96 -9.49 -16.97
N VAL A 100 4.04 -10.62 -16.25
CA VAL A 100 5.25 -11.44 -16.12
C VAL A 100 5.23 -12.63 -17.07
N SER A 101 4.09 -13.33 -17.16
CA SER A 101 3.92 -14.45 -18.07
C SER A 101 2.46 -14.64 -18.47
N GLY A 102 2.23 -15.39 -19.55
CA GLY A 102 0.90 -15.61 -20.13
C GLY A 102 0.39 -14.39 -20.92
N THR A 103 -0.85 -14.47 -21.41
CA THR A 103 -1.52 -13.37 -22.09
C THR A 103 -2.74 -12.94 -21.29
N TYR A 104 -2.62 -11.77 -20.66
CA TYR A 104 -3.71 -11.12 -19.92
C TYR A 104 -4.65 -10.44 -20.90
N ILE A 105 -5.94 -10.63 -20.73
CA ILE A 105 -6.98 -10.08 -21.61
C ILE A 105 -7.80 -9.07 -20.81
N GLN A 106 -7.84 -7.83 -21.29
CA GLN A 106 -8.56 -6.72 -20.69
C GLN A 106 -9.60 -6.18 -21.67
N VAL A 107 -10.87 -6.14 -21.26
CA VAL A 107 -11.93 -5.59 -22.10
C VAL A 107 -12.68 -4.49 -21.34
N PRO A 108 -12.34 -3.21 -21.56
CA PRO A 108 -13.14 -2.12 -21.05
C PRO A 108 -14.54 -2.15 -21.66
N GLU A 109 -15.55 -1.83 -20.85
CA GLU A 109 -16.93 -1.82 -21.32
C GLU A 109 -17.11 -0.94 -22.58
N GLY A 110 -17.67 -1.51 -23.63
CA GLY A 110 -17.89 -0.82 -24.90
C GLY A 110 -16.62 -0.51 -25.70
N LYS A 111 -15.48 -1.13 -25.38
CA LYS A 111 -14.21 -1.00 -26.10
C LYS A 111 -13.73 -2.34 -26.65
N PRO A 112 -12.81 -2.32 -27.63
CA PRO A 112 -12.13 -3.53 -28.09
C PRO A 112 -11.31 -4.19 -26.96
N GLU A 113 -11.08 -5.48 -27.11
CA GLU A 113 -10.21 -6.28 -26.28
C GLU A 113 -8.75 -5.86 -26.43
N PHE A 114 -8.02 -5.82 -25.32
CA PHE A 114 -6.57 -5.72 -25.27
C PHE A 114 -5.98 -7.06 -24.84
N ARG A 115 -5.09 -7.62 -25.65
CA ARG A 115 -4.29 -8.81 -25.34
C ARG A 115 -2.89 -8.37 -24.93
N ILE A 116 -2.54 -8.56 -23.67
CA ILE A 116 -1.40 -7.94 -23.03
C ILE A 116 -0.41 -9.02 -22.63
N GLY A 117 0.73 -9.07 -23.33
CA GLY A 117 1.77 -10.07 -23.12
C GLY A 117 2.85 -9.66 -22.10
N PRO A 118 3.82 -10.58 -21.83
CA PRO A 118 4.89 -10.35 -20.88
C PRO A 118 5.69 -9.07 -21.14
N GLY A 119 6.12 -8.38 -20.05
CA GLY A 119 6.84 -7.11 -20.11
C GLY A 119 5.95 -5.88 -20.30
N SER A 120 4.67 -6.06 -20.57
CA SER A 120 3.73 -4.95 -20.73
C SER A 120 3.31 -4.37 -19.40
N TYR A 121 3.04 -3.06 -19.38
CA TYR A 121 2.48 -2.32 -18.27
C TYR A 121 1.13 -1.72 -18.65
N PHE A 122 0.20 -1.70 -17.71
CA PHE A 122 -1.00 -0.88 -17.81
C PHE A 122 -1.45 -0.37 -16.43
N LEU A 123 -2.18 0.75 -16.44
CA LEU A 123 -2.90 1.26 -15.28
C LEU A 123 -4.36 0.82 -15.41
N GLN A 124 -4.84 0.07 -14.43
CA GLN A 124 -6.24 -0.25 -14.23
C GLN A 124 -6.87 0.86 -13.40
N PRO A 125 -7.73 1.73 -13.96
CA PRO A 125 -8.39 2.77 -13.18
C PRO A 125 -9.34 2.18 -12.14
N GLY A 126 -9.42 2.83 -11.00
CA GLY A 126 -10.43 2.57 -9.98
C GLY A 126 -11.75 3.30 -10.26
N GLY A 127 -12.64 3.29 -9.27
CA GLY A 127 -13.95 3.94 -9.32
C GLY A 127 -14.93 3.26 -10.29
N ASN A 128 -15.48 4.01 -11.20
CA ASN A 128 -16.52 3.52 -12.10
C ASN A 128 -15.99 2.90 -13.41
N TYR A 129 -14.70 2.58 -13.49
CA TYR A 129 -14.14 1.95 -14.68
C TYR A 129 -14.53 0.47 -14.77
N ARG A 130 -15.50 0.18 -15.65
CA ARG A 130 -16.10 -1.14 -15.83
C ARG A 130 -15.33 -1.93 -16.89
N HIS A 131 -14.96 -3.17 -16.58
CA HIS A 131 -14.21 -4.04 -17.50
C HIS A 131 -14.39 -5.51 -17.14
N THR A 132 -14.07 -6.37 -18.10
CA THR A 132 -13.84 -7.80 -17.86
C THR A 132 -12.36 -8.09 -17.94
N THR A 133 -11.93 -9.15 -17.25
CA THR A 133 -10.56 -9.64 -17.28
C THR A 133 -10.55 -11.12 -17.58
N ALA A 134 -9.59 -11.58 -18.36
CA ALA A 134 -9.37 -13.01 -18.54
C ALA A 134 -7.86 -13.34 -18.69
N CYS A 135 -7.54 -14.60 -18.48
CA CYS A 135 -6.28 -15.20 -18.87
C CYS A 135 -6.51 -16.05 -20.11
N ASP A 136 -5.65 -15.93 -21.13
CA ASP A 136 -5.71 -16.78 -22.32
C ASP A 136 -5.59 -18.26 -21.95
N ALA A 137 -6.28 -19.12 -22.71
CA ALA A 137 -6.32 -20.54 -22.41
C ALA A 137 -5.01 -21.30 -22.67
N ALA A 138 -4.02 -20.67 -23.30
CA ALA A 138 -2.76 -21.31 -23.65
C ALA A 138 -1.85 -21.56 -22.43
N SER A 139 -1.91 -20.71 -21.40
CA SER A 139 -1.08 -20.83 -20.20
C SER A 139 -1.61 -19.96 -19.06
N ASP A 140 -1.19 -20.26 -17.84
CA ASP A 140 -1.45 -19.38 -16.68
C ASP A 140 -0.89 -17.98 -16.91
N CYS A 141 -1.60 -16.96 -16.43
CA CYS A 141 -1.14 -15.58 -16.39
C CYS A 141 -0.55 -15.25 -15.04
N VAL A 142 0.69 -14.77 -15.02
CA VAL A 142 1.30 -14.19 -13.83
C VAL A 142 1.54 -12.71 -14.06
N PHE A 143 1.15 -11.88 -13.13
CA PHE A 143 1.39 -10.44 -13.19
C PHE A 143 1.69 -9.88 -11.81
N PHE A 144 2.52 -8.84 -11.78
CA PHE A 144 2.70 -8.00 -10.62
C PHE A 144 1.62 -6.93 -10.60
N ALA A 145 1.05 -6.68 -9.43
CA ALA A 145 0.11 -5.59 -9.22
C ALA A 145 0.45 -4.80 -7.95
N GLU A 146 0.33 -3.48 -8.02
CA GLU A 146 0.42 -2.60 -6.86
C GLU A 146 -0.73 -1.60 -6.83
N SER A 147 -1.16 -1.24 -5.63
CA SER A 147 -2.16 -0.20 -5.39
C SER A 147 -1.88 0.54 -4.08
N ASN A 148 -2.33 1.79 -4.02
CA ASN A 148 -2.28 2.59 -2.79
C ASN A 148 -3.42 2.27 -1.81
N GLY A 149 -4.36 1.43 -2.19
CA GLY A 149 -5.47 0.97 -1.37
C GLY A 149 -5.60 -0.55 -1.35
N LYS A 150 -6.57 -1.07 -0.62
CA LYS A 150 -6.84 -2.51 -0.58
C LYS A 150 -7.30 -3.01 -1.96
N PHE A 151 -7.03 -4.28 -2.23
CA PHE A 151 -7.62 -4.98 -3.37
C PHE A 151 -9.09 -5.29 -3.07
N ASP A 152 -9.95 -4.94 -3.99
CA ASP A 152 -11.36 -5.35 -4.00
C ASP A 152 -11.81 -5.58 -5.45
N LEU A 153 -12.95 -6.23 -5.61
CA LEU A 153 -13.59 -6.49 -6.89
C LEU A 153 -15.10 -6.43 -6.69
N HIS A 154 -15.75 -5.55 -7.42
CA HIS A 154 -17.19 -5.36 -7.37
C HIS A 154 -17.82 -5.80 -8.70
N VAL A 155 -18.43 -6.99 -8.72
CA VAL A 155 -19.15 -7.49 -9.90
C VAL A 155 -20.31 -6.54 -10.21
N VAL A 156 -20.44 -6.20 -11.48
CA VAL A 156 -21.51 -5.30 -11.98
C VAL A 156 -22.51 -6.12 -12.77
N ASP A 157 -23.77 -6.07 -12.36
CA ASP A 157 -24.86 -6.65 -13.13
C ASP A 157 -25.02 -5.91 -14.45
N ALA A 158 -24.98 -6.61 -15.57
CA ALA A 158 -25.03 -6.04 -16.93
C ALA A 158 -26.31 -5.21 -17.22
N GLY A 159 -27.28 -5.20 -16.31
CA GLY A 159 -28.53 -4.45 -16.42
C GLY A 159 -28.70 -3.26 -15.46
N LYS A 160 -27.74 -3.02 -14.56
CA LYS A 160 -27.87 -1.97 -13.54
C LYS A 160 -27.00 -0.77 -13.89
N ALA A 161 -27.63 0.38 -14.15
CA ALA A 161 -26.90 1.64 -14.34
C ALA A 161 -26.02 1.95 -13.13
N PRO A 162 -24.81 2.57 -13.31
CA PRO A 162 -23.96 2.94 -12.20
C PRO A 162 -24.72 3.82 -11.20
N ALA A 163 -24.56 3.54 -9.91
CA ALA A 163 -25.09 4.41 -8.86
C ALA A 163 -24.50 5.82 -9.05
N LYS A 164 -25.36 6.83 -9.16
CA LYS A 164 -24.92 8.22 -9.17
C LYS A 164 -24.43 8.56 -7.77
N ASN A 165 -23.16 8.91 -7.67
CA ASN A 165 -22.61 9.58 -6.48
C ASN A 165 -23.00 11.06 -6.49
#